data_fc05aaab90696f1a452b1815f7442fb5
#
_entry.id   fc05aaab90696f1a452b1815f7442fb5
#
_cell.length_a   1.000
_cell.length_b   1.000
_cell.length_c   1.000
_cell.angle_alpha   90.00
_cell.angle_beta   90.00
_cell.angle_gamma   90.00
#
_symmetry.space_group_name_H-M   'P 1'
#
loop_
_entity.id
_entity.type
_entity.pdbx_description
1 polymer ?
#
loop_
_entity_poly.entity_id
_entity_poly.type
_entity_poly.pdbx_seq_one_letter_code
_entity_poly.pdbx_strand_id
1 'polypeptide(L)'
;MEKIKLGVICGGMSTENEVSVVSASYVLSNLNKEKYEIYPVYIDKNGQWWEILDEFKPRKFGEEITKKEKIKNEFKYLKNLDVIFPVLHGLYGEDGTIQGLFELLQIPYVGCHVLASSVGMDKVYAKVVFEKAGINQTKSVYVRKYNDKYVYIDEHFNEEILSDIDVAKKVQTRIDFPMFVKPSNSGSSVGVKKAENERELVEAINYAAQFDKKVLIEQGIIGREVECAVLGNEDVIASSVGEIKAADEFYSYDAKYNNQESRTEIPANLPKDIIEEIRKQAVKAFKAIDGSGLSRVDFFVENGTNKIYLNEINTLPGFTSISMYPKLFEQAGIKYEDLLDKLIELAL
;
A
#
# COMPACT_ATOMS: atom_id res chain seq x y z
N MET A 1 22.11 26.22 -12.09
CA MET A 1 21.66 25.93 -10.72
C MET A 1 22.36 24.67 -10.27
N GLU A 2 22.68 24.56 -9.00
CA GLU A 2 23.20 23.30 -8.44
C GLU A 2 22.08 22.25 -8.48
N LYS A 3 22.43 21.00 -8.80
CA LYS A 3 21.43 19.91 -8.86
C LYS A 3 21.02 19.52 -7.46
N ILE A 4 19.75 19.13 -7.30
CA ILE A 4 19.22 18.60 -6.05
C ILE A 4 19.76 17.18 -5.84
N LYS A 5 20.37 16.90 -4.69
CA LYS A 5 20.87 15.57 -4.32
C LYS A 5 19.72 14.68 -3.87
N LEU A 6 19.27 13.84 -4.78
CA LEU A 6 18.12 12.96 -4.60
C LEU A 6 18.54 11.54 -4.26
N GLY A 7 18.22 11.08 -3.06
CA GLY A 7 18.35 9.68 -2.69
C GLY A 7 17.14 8.87 -3.16
N VAL A 8 17.35 7.82 -3.95
CA VAL A 8 16.29 6.87 -4.31
C VAL A 8 16.56 5.56 -3.59
N ILE A 9 15.70 5.22 -2.61
CA ILE A 9 15.91 4.07 -1.72
C ILE A 9 14.96 2.95 -2.09
N CYS A 10 15.50 1.74 -2.33
CA CYS A 10 14.72 0.56 -2.70
C CYS A 10 15.15 -0.71 -1.94
N GLY A 11 14.42 -1.78 -2.15
CA GLY A 11 14.61 -3.07 -1.50
C GLY A 11 13.84 -3.19 -0.19
N GLY A 12 14.56 -3.31 0.93
CA GLY A 12 13.97 -3.48 2.26
C GLY A 12 13.87 -4.93 2.70
N MET A 13 13.56 -5.12 3.99
CA MET A 13 13.47 -6.46 4.62
C MET A 13 12.10 -7.13 4.43
N SER A 14 11.18 -6.49 3.73
CA SER A 14 9.85 -7.04 3.47
C SER A 14 9.86 -8.14 2.41
N THR A 15 8.75 -8.86 2.30
CA THR A 15 8.49 -9.82 1.22
C THR A 15 8.41 -9.16 -0.17
N GLU A 16 8.24 -7.83 -0.21
CA GLU A 16 8.09 -7.01 -1.43
C GLU A 16 9.42 -6.40 -1.91
N ASN A 17 10.58 -6.86 -1.38
CA ASN A 17 11.90 -6.37 -1.76
C ASN A 17 12.12 -6.31 -3.28
N GLU A 18 11.75 -7.36 -4.01
CA GLU A 18 11.95 -7.45 -5.45
C GLU A 18 11.05 -6.49 -6.24
N VAL A 19 9.78 -6.34 -5.79
CA VAL A 19 8.86 -5.34 -6.36
C VAL A 19 9.41 -3.93 -6.20
N SER A 20 9.98 -3.64 -5.03
CA SER A 20 10.62 -2.37 -4.71
C SER A 20 11.81 -2.09 -5.64
N VAL A 21 12.69 -3.07 -5.87
CA VAL A 21 13.83 -2.94 -6.80
C VAL A 21 13.36 -2.68 -8.24
N VAL A 22 12.33 -3.39 -8.69
CA VAL A 22 11.75 -3.15 -10.02
C VAL A 22 11.13 -1.76 -10.09
N SER A 23 10.30 -1.35 -9.14
CA SER A 23 9.71 -0.01 -9.06
C SER A 23 10.78 1.10 -9.13
N ALA A 24 11.81 0.99 -8.29
CA ALA A 24 12.90 1.96 -8.25
C ALA A 24 13.67 2.04 -9.57
N SER A 25 13.83 0.93 -10.29
CA SER A 25 14.49 0.93 -11.59
C SER A 25 13.74 1.76 -12.64
N TYR A 26 12.40 1.74 -12.59
CA TYR A 26 11.57 2.61 -13.44
C TYR A 26 11.65 4.07 -13.00
N VAL A 27 11.60 4.36 -11.70
CA VAL A 27 11.80 5.72 -11.17
C VAL A 27 13.16 6.27 -11.62
N LEU A 28 14.26 5.55 -11.35
CA LEU A 28 15.62 5.94 -11.71
C LEU A 28 15.83 6.19 -13.22
N SER A 29 15.12 5.43 -14.06
CA SER A 29 15.23 5.56 -15.52
C SER A 29 14.51 6.80 -16.06
N ASN A 30 13.50 7.32 -15.33
CA ASN A 30 12.66 8.42 -15.79
C ASN A 30 12.91 9.74 -15.02
N LEU A 31 13.83 9.76 -14.05
CA LEU A 31 14.21 10.99 -13.35
C LEU A 31 14.99 11.94 -14.28
N ASN A 32 14.70 13.23 -14.16
CA ASN A 32 15.37 14.28 -14.93
C ASN A 32 16.80 14.52 -14.41
N LYS A 33 17.80 13.97 -15.10
CA LYS A 33 19.22 14.09 -14.75
C LYS A 33 19.79 15.51 -14.84
N GLU A 34 19.08 16.45 -15.46
CA GLU A 34 19.48 17.86 -15.48
C GLU A 34 19.09 18.57 -14.16
N LYS A 35 18.02 18.11 -13.50
CA LYS A 35 17.53 18.65 -12.23
C LYS A 35 18.18 17.97 -11.03
N TYR A 36 18.40 16.65 -11.11
CA TYR A 36 18.78 15.81 -9.97
C TYR A 36 20.17 15.20 -10.11
N GLU A 37 20.94 15.22 -9.03
CA GLU A 37 22.09 14.37 -8.78
C GLU A 37 21.59 13.15 -8.00
N ILE A 38 21.58 11.98 -8.65
CA ILE A 38 20.85 10.80 -8.17
C ILE A 38 21.77 9.88 -7.37
N TYR A 39 21.37 9.55 -6.14
CA TYR A 39 22.04 8.65 -5.22
C TYR A 39 21.16 7.41 -4.98
N PRO A 40 21.30 6.33 -5.77
CA PRO A 40 20.47 5.14 -5.64
C PRO A 40 20.98 4.24 -4.53
N VAL A 41 20.09 3.85 -3.62
CA VAL A 41 20.38 3.04 -2.46
C VAL A 41 19.53 1.79 -2.45
N TYR A 42 20.15 0.64 -2.18
CA TYR A 42 19.48 -0.64 -2.00
C TYR A 42 19.65 -1.12 -0.57
N ILE A 43 18.53 -1.47 0.07
CA ILE A 43 18.50 -2.17 1.36
C ILE A 43 18.22 -3.64 1.06
N ASP A 44 19.15 -4.54 1.43
CA ASP A 44 18.95 -5.96 1.21
C ASP A 44 17.98 -6.59 2.24
N LYS A 45 17.64 -7.87 2.05
CA LYS A 45 16.72 -8.61 2.92
C LYS A 45 17.23 -8.81 4.36
N ASN A 46 18.52 -8.53 4.60
CA ASN A 46 19.14 -8.56 5.92
C ASN A 46 19.27 -7.18 6.58
N GLY A 47 18.74 -6.13 5.90
CA GLY A 47 18.81 -4.74 6.39
C GLY A 47 20.15 -4.04 6.13
N GLN A 48 21.05 -4.61 5.32
CA GLN A 48 22.30 -3.95 4.95
C GLN A 48 22.06 -2.97 3.80
N TRP A 49 22.64 -1.78 3.91
CA TRP A 49 22.53 -0.69 2.95
C TRP A 49 23.70 -0.68 1.96
N TRP A 50 23.36 -0.48 0.68
CA TRP A 50 24.28 -0.51 -0.44
C TRP A 50 24.02 0.66 -1.37
N GLU A 51 25.05 1.35 -1.82
CA GLU A 51 24.99 2.27 -2.95
C GLU A 51 24.98 1.46 -4.25
N ILE A 52 24.04 1.75 -5.16
CA ILE A 52 23.92 1.05 -6.45
C ILE A 52 24.82 1.75 -7.45
N LEU A 53 25.70 0.97 -8.08
CA LEU A 53 26.65 1.44 -9.11
C LEU A 53 26.29 0.94 -10.52
N ASP A 54 25.17 0.21 -10.64
CA ASP A 54 24.63 -0.24 -11.93
C ASP A 54 24.02 0.93 -12.72
N GLU A 55 23.90 0.72 -14.04
CA GLU A 55 23.18 1.67 -14.91
C GLU A 55 21.70 1.78 -14.53
N PHE A 56 21.13 2.98 -14.66
CA PHE A 56 19.71 3.25 -14.44
C PHE A 56 18.90 2.79 -15.66
N LYS A 57 18.45 1.56 -15.64
CA LYS A 57 17.57 0.96 -16.65
C LYS A 57 16.47 0.13 -15.98
N PRO A 58 15.28 0.03 -16.61
CA PRO A 58 14.21 -0.82 -16.09
C PRO A 58 14.68 -2.27 -15.89
N ARG A 59 14.35 -2.85 -14.73
CA ARG A 59 14.68 -4.21 -14.36
C ARG A 59 13.45 -5.10 -14.42
N LYS A 60 13.69 -6.40 -14.57
CA LYS A 60 12.66 -7.44 -14.44
C LYS A 60 12.70 -8.07 -13.04
N PHE A 61 11.62 -8.72 -12.66
CA PHE A 61 11.61 -9.56 -11.46
C PHE A 61 12.72 -10.62 -11.53
N GLY A 62 13.40 -10.85 -10.40
CA GLY A 62 14.54 -11.75 -10.30
C GLY A 62 15.86 -11.22 -10.85
N GLU A 63 15.90 -10.02 -11.42
CA GLU A 63 17.14 -9.40 -11.90
C GLU A 63 17.92 -8.75 -10.75
N GLU A 64 19.07 -9.32 -10.41
CA GLU A 64 19.89 -8.88 -9.28
C GLU A 64 20.63 -7.56 -9.53
N ILE A 65 20.89 -6.80 -8.46
CA ILE A 65 21.80 -5.67 -8.45
C ILE A 65 23.23 -6.21 -8.34
N THR A 66 23.99 -6.13 -9.42
CA THR A 66 25.31 -6.76 -9.52
C THR A 66 26.46 -5.86 -9.08
N LYS A 67 26.36 -4.55 -9.34
CA LYS A 67 27.38 -3.57 -8.97
C LYS A 67 26.85 -2.70 -7.85
N LYS A 68 27.38 -2.91 -6.63
CA LYS A 68 27.01 -2.15 -5.44
C LYS A 68 28.16 -2.06 -4.46
N GLU A 69 28.21 -0.98 -3.70
CA GLU A 69 29.20 -0.77 -2.64
C GLU A 69 28.50 -0.61 -1.29
N LYS A 70 29.07 -1.21 -0.24
CA LYS A 70 28.50 -1.17 1.10
C LYS A 70 28.59 0.24 1.68
N ILE A 71 27.48 0.79 2.12
CA ILE A 71 27.42 2.04 2.87
C ILE A 71 27.89 1.75 4.30
N LYS A 72 28.98 2.39 4.75
CA LYS A 72 29.59 2.16 6.08
C LYS A 72 28.90 2.92 7.20
N ASN A 73 28.25 4.04 6.89
CA ASN A 73 27.55 4.89 7.85
C ASN A 73 26.36 5.52 7.15
N GLU A 74 25.21 4.88 7.32
CA GLU A 74 23.95 5.22 6.67
C GLU A 74 23.49 6.64 7.06
N PHE A 75 23.59 7.00 8.34
CA PHE A 75 23.22 8.33 8.83
C PHE A 75 24.03 9.45 8.18
N LYS A 76 25.36 9.27 8.07
CA LYS A 76 26.23 10.25 7.41
C LYS A 76 25.96 10.32 5.90
N TYR A 77 25.67 9.18 5.27
CA TYR A 77 25.36 9.11 3.85
C TYR A 77 24.06 9.88 3.56
N LEU A 78 23.00 9.57 4.30
CA LEU A 78 21.70 10.20 4.13
C LEU A 78 21.73 11.72 4.39
N LYS A 79 22.47 12.19 5.40
CA LYS A 79 22.61 13.63 5.70
C LYS A 79 23.28 14.46 4.61
N ASN A 80 23.87 13.85 3.59
CA ASN A 80 24.41 14.57 2.44
C ASN A 80 23.38 14.75 1.32
N LEU A 81 22.17 14.21 1.46
CA LEU A 81 21.09 14.31 0.49
C LEU A 81 20.19 15.49 0.83
N ASP A 82 19.63 16.11 -0.20
CA ASP A 82 18.66 17.21 -0.04
C ASP A 82 17.24 16.68 0.12
N VAL A 83 16.93 15.55 -0.53
CA VAL A 83 15.62 14.90 -0.47
C VAL A 83 15.75 13.40 -0.73
N ILE A 84 14.81 12.61 -0.17
CA ILE A 84 14.75 11.16 -0.37
C ILE A 84 13.46 10.78 -1.08
N PHE A 85 13.54 9.92 -2.09
CA PHE A 85 12.41 9.23 -2.68
C PHE A 85 12.45 7.76 -2.23
N PRO A 86 11.72 7.39 -1.17
CA PRO A 86 11.59 6.00 -0.80
C PRO A 86 10.71 5.28 -1.84
N VAL A 87 11.20 4.18 -2.38
CA VAL A 87 10.47 3.28 -3.28
C VAL A 87 10.44 1.91 -2.61
N LEU A 88 10.05 1.91 -1.34
CA LEU A 88 9.99 0.74 -0.48
C LEU A 88 8.53 0.28 -0.36
N HIS A 89 8.30 -1.04 -0.37
CA HIS A 89 6.96 -1.60 -0.27
C HIS A 89 6.83 -2.54 0.93
N GLY A 90 5.65 -2.52 1.56
CA GLY A 90 5.32 -3.35 2.71
C GLY A 90 5.97 -2.90 4.01
N LEU A 91 6.21 -3.86 4.91
CA LEU A 91 6.78 -3.62 6.25
C LEU A 91 8.13 -2.89 6.16
N TYR A 92 8.37 -1.99 7.11
CA TYR A 92 9.54 -1.10 7.23
C TYR A 92 9.64 -0.04 6.12
N GLY A 93 8.80 -0.11 5.07
CA GLY A 93 8.75 0.88 3.98
C GLY A 93 7.51 1.76 4.05
N GLU A 94 6.33 1.18 4.32
CA GLU A 94 5.03 1.86 4.29
C GLU A 94 4.41 2.04 5.68
N ASP A 95 5.05 1.56 6.75
CA ASP A 95 4.49 1.47 8.11
C ASP A 95 4.92 2.61 9.06
N GLY A 96 5.60 3.63 8.55
CA GLY A 96 6.11 4.75 9.34
C GLY A 96 7.53 4.53 9.89
N THR A 97 8.09 3.32 9.77
CA THR A 97 9.41 2.99 10.34
C THR A 97 10.53 3.76 9.64
N ILE A 98 10.61 3.67 8.32
CA ILE A 98 11.65 4.40 7.55
C ILE A 98 11.38 5.91 7.57
N GLN A 99 10.11 6.32 7.56
CA GLN A 99 9.72 7.72 7.67
C GLN A 99 10.21 8.32 8.99
N GLY A 100 10.11 7.56 10.10
CA GLY A 100 10.64 7.98 11.40
C GLY A 100 12.16 8.18 11.38
N LEU A 101 12.90 7.42 10.60
CA LEU A 101 14.33 7.63 10.40
C LEU A 101 14.59 8.97 9.68
N PHE A 102 13.85 9.27 8.61
CA PHE A 102 14.02 10.52 7.85
C PHE A 102 13.65 11.74 8.69
N GLU A 103 12.57 11.66 9.50
CA GLU A 103 12.17 12.70 10.44
C GLU A 103 13.29 13.00 11.48
N LEU A 104 13.86 11.96 12.09
CA LEU A 104 14.97 12.11 13.06
C LEU A 104 16.22 12.72 12.44
N LEU A 105 16.46 12.47 11.16
CA LEU A 105 17.57 13.04 10.39
C LEU A 105 17.26 14.43 9.82
N GLN A 106 16.00 14.87 9.90
CA GLN A 106 15.50 16.14 9.35
C GLN A 106 15.78 16.24 7.83
N ILE A 107 15.53 15.15 7.10
CA ILE A 107 15.71 15.08 5.64
C ILE A 107 14.31 15.04 5.02
N PRO A 108 13.98 15.94 4.09
CA PRO A 108 12.76 15.89 3.30
C PRO A 108 12.62 14.56 2.55
N TYR A 109 11.41 14.05 2.41
CA TYR A 109 11.18 12.81 1.68
C TYR A 109 9.80 12.79 1.00
N VAL A 110 9.74 12.09 -0.12
CA VAL A 110 8.52 11.89 -0.90
C VAL A 110 7.58 10.93 -0.19
N GLY A 111 6.31 11.32 -0.09
CA GLY A 111 5.23 10.47 0.37
C GLY A 111 4.66 10.85 1.73
N CYS A 112 3.85 9.95 2.26
CA CYS A 112 3.18 10.14 3.54
C CYS A 112 4.16 10.12 4.71
N HIS A 113 3.86 10.95 5.73
CA HIS A 113 4.63 11.00 6.96
C HIS A 113 4.32 9.83 7.91
N VAL A 114 5.00 9.79 9.06
CA VAL A 114 4.94 8.67 10.03
C VAL A 114 3.51 8.27 10.39
N LEU A 115 2.65 9.23 10.76
CA LEU A 115 1.28 8.94 11.19
C LEU A 115 0.46 8.31 10.08
N ALA A 116 0.43 8.95 8.92
CA ALA A 116 -0.34 8.49 7.77
C ALA A 116 0.13 7.11 7.28
N SER A 117 1.45 6.89 7.22
CA SER A 117 2.06 5.61 6.86
C SER A 117 1.66 4.50 7.85
N SER A 118 1.79 4.76 9.15
CA SER A 118 1.46 3.77 10.18
C SER A 118 -0.03 3.43 10.21
N VAL A 119 -0.89 4.43 10.09
CA VAL A 119 -2.35 4.22 10.03
C VAL A 119 -2.75 3.53 8.73
N GLY A 120 -2.20 3.96 7.59
CA GLY A 120 -2.52 3.38 6.27
C GLY A 120 -2.14 1.91 6.17
N MET A 121 -1.00 1.52 6.76
CA MET A 121 -0.54 0.13 6.76
C MET A 121 -1.39 -0.78 7.66
N ASP A 122 -1.84 -0.28 8.82
CA ASP A 122 -2.66 -1.04 9.77
C ASP A 122 -4.14 -0.99 9.37
N LYS A 123 -4.62 -2.04 8.70
CA LYS A 123 -6.00 -2.11 8.18
C LYS A 123 -7.08 -1.91 9.25
N VAL A 124 -6.83 -2.34 10.49
CA VAL A 124 -7.77 -2.15 11.60
C VAL A 124 -7.86 -0.68 11.98
N TYR A 125 -6.73 -0.01 12.19
CA TYR A 125 -6.73 1.40 12.57
C TYR A 125 -7.12 2.33 11.41
N ALA A 126 -6.76 2.00 10.18
CA ALA A 126 -7.25 2.71 8.99
C ALA A 126 -8.79 2.70 8.95
N LYS A 127 -9.42 1.53 9.21
CA LYS A 127 -10.88 1.41 9.25
C LYS A 127 -11.52 2.27 10.34
N VAL A 128 -10.93 2.36 11.53
CA VAL A 128 -11.42 3.24 12.61
C VAL A 128 -11.41 4.70 12.17
N VAL A 129 -10.32 5.14 11.52
CA VAL A 129 -10.21 6.51 11.00
C VAL A 129 -11.23 6.77 9.90
N PHE A 130 -11.39 5.85 8.95
CA PHE A 130 -12.34 5.99 7.84
C PHE A 130 -13.79 5.96 8.31
N GLU A 131 -14.13 5.15 9.32
CA GLU A 131 -15.44 5.15 9.94
C GLU A 131 -15.75 6.51 10.57
N LYS A 132 -14.81 7.06 11.34
CA LYS A 132 -14.93 8.39 11.93
C LYS A 132 -15.07 9.49 10.88
N ALA A 133 -14.40 9.32 9.73
CA ALA A 133 -14.55 10.22 8.58
C ALA A 133 -15.88 10.03 7.83
N GLY A 134 -16.71 9.03 8.19
CA GLY A 134 -17.97 8.73 7.51
C GLY A 134 -17.77 8.22 6.07
N ILE A 135 -16.71 7.44 5.84
CA ILE A 135 -16.45 6.73 4.60
C ILE A 135 -17.03 5.32 4.72
N ASN A 136 -17.81 4.92 3.72
CA ASN A 136 -18.44 3.61 3.74
C ASN A 136 -17.41 2.49 3.54
N GLN A 137 -17.49 1.46 4.37
CA GLN A 137 -16.58 0.32 4.40
C GLN A 137 -17.36 -0.99 4.54
N THR A 138 -16.71 -2.10 4.27
CA THR A 138 -17.27 -3.43 4.57
C THR A 138 -17.40 -3.59 6.09
N LYS A 139 -18.45 -4.32 6.52
CA LYS A 139 -18.54 -4.74 7.92
C LYS A 139 -17.29 -5.52 8.30
N SER A 140 -16.74 -5.22 9.45
CA SER A 140 -15.52 -5.89 9.91
C SER A 140 -15.48 -6.04 11.42
N VAL A 141 -14.72 -7.01 11.85
CA VAL A 141 -14.28 -7.20 13.24
C VAL A 141 -12.81 -7.59 13.23
N TYR A 142 -12.14 -7.47 14.35
CA TYR A 142 -10.78 -7.99 14.42
C TYR A 142 -10.55 -8.82 15.69
N VAL A 143 -9.60 -9.74 15.58
CA VAL A 143 -9.21 -10.67 16.62
C VAL A 143 -7.70 -10.60 16.80
N ARG A 144 -7.24 -10.64 18.06
CA ARG A 144 -5.80 -10.89 18.33
C ARG A 144 -5.62 -12.36 18.68
N LYS A 145 -4.63 -12.99 18.07
CA LYS A 145 -4.27 -14.38 18.34
C LYS A 145 -3.01 -14.43 19.19
N TYR A 146 -3.12 -14.99 20.39
CA TYR A 146 -2.02 -15.23 21.32
C TYR A 146 -1.99 -16.70 21.71
N ASN A 147 -1.00 -17.44 21.19
CA ASN A 147 -0.90 -18.91 21.38
C ASN A 147 -2.24 -19.59 21.05
N ASP A 148 -2.90 -20.19 22.04
CA ASP A 148 -4.18 -20.88 21.87
C ASP A 148 -5.42 -20.03 22.21
N LYS A 149 -5.23 -18.70 22.43
CA LYS A 149 -6.32 -17.80 22.80
C LYS A 149 -6.65 -16.86 21.65
N TYR A 150 -7.96 -16.65 21.47
CA TYR A 150 -8.51 -15.64 20.58
C TYR A 150 -9.07 -14.51 21.44
N VAL A 151 -8.60 -13.29 21.21
CA VAL A 151 -9.10 -12.10 21.89
C VAL A 151 -9.92 -11.32 20.86
N TYR A 152 -11.24 -11.44 20.96
CA TYR A 152 -12.17 -10.65 20.15
C TYR A 152 -12.19 -9.22 20.69
N ILE A 153 -12.15 -8.23 19.81
CA ILE A 153 -12.21 -6.82 20.16
C ILE A 153 -13.43 -6.19 19.50
N ASP A 154 -14.30 -5.58 20.30
CA ASP A 154 -15.51 -4.91 19.81
C ASP A 154 -15.25 -3.46 19.34
N GLU A 155 -16.31 -2.77 18.88
CA GLU A 155 -16.27 -1.40 18.40
C GLU A 155 -15.90 -0.36 19.48
N HIS A 156 -15.91 -0.73 20.76
CA HIS A 156 -15.52 0.09 21.90
C HIS A 156 -14.17 -0.31 22.50
N PHE A 157 -13.45 -1.19 21.80
CA PHE A 157 -12.17 -1.77 22.24
C PHE A 157 -12.24 -2.63 23.51
N ASN A 158 -13.44 -3.14 23.87
CA ASN A 158 -13.53 -4.15 24.90
C ASN A 158 -13.02 -5.49 24.41
N GLU A 159 -12.29 -6.21 25.28
CA GLU A 159 -11.66 -7.49 24.97
C GLU A 159 -12.47 -8.66 25.56
N GLU A 160 -12.69 -9.70 24.76
CA GLU A 160 -13.31 -10.96 25.18
C GLU A 160 -12.41 -12.13 24.75
N ILE A 161 -11.98 -12.94 25.73
CA ILE A 161 -11.14 -14.13 25.46
C ILE A 161 -12.05 -15.30 25.11
N LEU A 162 -11.85 -15.89 23.94
CA LEU A 162 -12.70 -16.93 23.37
C LEU A 162 -11.90 -18.19 23.00
N SER A 163 -12.61 -19.33 22.95
CA SER A 163 -12.10 -20.55 22.31
C SER A 163 -12.19 -20.41 20.78
N ASP A 164 -11.62 -21.38 20.06
CA ASP A 164 -11.72 -21.46 18.59
C ASP A 164 -13.16 -21.57 18.08
N ILE A 165 -13.99 -22.38 18.80
CA ILE A 165 -15.40 -22.55 18.47
C ILE A 165 -16.18 -21.26 18.74
N ASP A 166 -15.93 -20.62 19.88
CA ASP A 166 -16.70 -19.45 20.31
C ASP A 166 -16.31 -18.20 19.49
N VAL A 167 -15.05 -18.07 19.03
CA VAL A 167 -14.66 -16.93 18.19
C VAL A 167 -15.41 -16.93 16.86
N ALA A 168 -15.56 -18.09 16.23
CA ALA A 168 -16.31 -18.17 14.97
C ALA A 168 -17.78 -17.75 15.15
N LYS A 169 -18.45 -18.25 16.20
CA LYS A 169 -19.83 -17.86 16.54
C LYS A 169 -19.93 -16.38 16.86
N LYS A 170 -18.97 -15.83 17.61
CA LYS A 170 -18.94 -14.40 17.97
C LYS A 170 -18.83 -13.52 16.72
N VAL A 171 -17.93 -13.84 15.80
CA VAL A 171 -17.76 -13.13 14.54
C VAL A 171 -19.05 -13.16 13.72
N GLN A 172 -19.75 -14.30 13.63
CA GLN A 172 -21.02 -14.45 12.92
C GLN A 172 -22.17 -13.60 13.48
N THR A 173 -22.08 -13.18 14.73
CA THR A 173 -23.10 -12.22 15.26
C THR A 173 -23.02 -10.85 14.59
N ARG A 174 -21.95 -10.56 13.86
CA ARG A 174 -21.67 -9.26 13.23
C ARG A 174 -21.55 -9.32 11.72
N ILE A 175 -21.03 -10.41 11.18
CA ILE A 175 -20.67 -10.57 9.77
C ILE A 175 -21.19 -11.91 9.26
N ASP A 176 -21.82 -11.90 8.09
CA ASP A 176 -22.26 -13.10 7.38
C ASP A 176 -21.18 -13.63 6.45
N PHE A 177 -21.21 -14.94 6.14
CA PHE A 177 -20.37 -15.55 5.12
C PHE A 177 -20.77 -15.11 3.70
N PRO A 178 -19.85 -15.05 2.71
CA PRO A 178 -18.41 -15.33 2.85
C PRO A 178 -17.66 -14.20 3.54
N MET A 179 -16.60 -14.56 4.26
CA MET A 179 -15.71 -13.63 4.97
C MET A 179 -14.31 -13.67 4.38
N PHE A 180 -13.60 -12.53 4.40
CA PHE A 180 -12.18 -12.45 4.10
C PHE A 180 -11.40 -12.18 5.37
N VAL A 181 -10.40 -13.02 5.62
CA VAL A 181 -9.55 -12.97 6.82
C VAL A 181 -8.16 -12.54 6.41
N LYS A 182 -7.65 -11.47 7.02
CA LYS A 182 -6.42 -10.78 6.62
C LYS A 182 -5.54 -10.45 7.83
N PRO A 183 -4.19 -10.55 7.74
CA PRO A 183 -3.32 -9.89 8.70
C PRO A 183 -3.55 -8.36 8.65
N SER A 184 -3.48 -7.66 9.77
CA SER A 184 -3.71 -6.20 9.80
C SER A 184 -2.59 -5.44 9.09
N ASN A 185 -1.33 -5.81 9.36
CA ASN A 185 -0.13 -5.18 8.83
C ASN A 185 0.56 -6.09 7.80
N SER A 186 -0.07 -6.28 6.64
CA SER A 186 0.49 -7.06 5.54
C SER A 186 0.03 -6.49 4.21
N GLY A 187 0.91 -6.53 3.21
CA GLY A 187 0.65 -6.12 1.83
C GLY A 187 0.48 -7.31 0.89
N SER A 188 0.23 -7.02 -0.39
CA SER A 188 0.26 -7.96 -1.52
C SER A 188 -0.54 -9.25 -1.30
N SER A 189 -1.66 -9.19 -0.61
CA SER A 189 -2.54 -10.34 -0.30
C SER A 189 -1.86 -11.48 0.49
N VAL A 190 -0.69 -11.24 1.10
CA VAL A 190 0.00 -12.23 1.93
C VAL A 190 -0.82 -12.50 3.19
N GLY A 191 -1.08 -13.79 3.47
CA GLY A 191 -1.83 -14.20 4.66
C GLY A 191 -3.35 -14.08 4.55
N VAL A 192 -3.89 -13.67 3.39
CA VAL A 192 -5.33 -13.52 3.16
C VAL A 192 -5.97 -14.85 2.79
N LYS A 193 -7.14 -15.14 3.40
CA LYS A 193 -7.98 -16.30 3.06
C LYS A 193 -9.46 -15.94 3.07
N LYS A 194 -10.23 -16.54 2.15
CA LYS A 194 -11.69 -16.57 2.15
C LYS A 194 -12.16 -17.70 3.09
N ALA A 195 -13.24 -17.45 3.83
CA ALA A 195 -13.93 -18.44 4.65
C ALA A 195 -15.42 -18.44 4.29
N GLU A 196 -15.99 -19.61 4.11
CA GLU A 196 -17.40 -19.82 3.74
C GLU A 196 -18.21 -20.48 4.87
N ASN A 197 -17.53 -20.90 5.94
CA ASN A 197 -18.12 -21.52 7.13
C ASN A 197 -17.24 -21.33 8.37
N GLU A 198 -17.76 -21.71 9.54
CA GLU A 198 -17.08 -21.57 10.84
C GLU A 198 -15.72 -22.26 10.91
N ARG A 199 -15.58 -23.47 10.36
CA ARG A 199 -14.34 -24.22 10.36
C ARG A 199 -13.27 -23.50 9.53
N GLU A 200 -13.62 -23.07 8.33
CA GLU A 200 -12.71 -22.32 7.45
C GLU A 200 -12.33 -20.98 8.07
N LEU A 201 -13.26 -20.34 8.80
CA LEU A 201 -12.96 -19.08 9.49
C LEU A 201 -11.87 -19.27 10.55
N VAL A 202 -11.96 -20.31 11.38
CA VAL A 202 -10.92 -20.63 12.38
C VAL A 202 -9.58 -20.95 11.72
N GLU A 203 -9.60 -21.76 10.66
CA GLU A 203 -8.40 -22.09 9.87
C GLU A 203 -7.78 -20.82 9.25
N ALA A 204 -8.60 -19.91 8.73
CA ALA A 204 -8.16 -18.66 8.13
C ALA A 204 -7.55 -17.68 9.18
N ILE A 205 -8.18 -17.58 10.37
CA ILE A 205 -7.63 -16.78 11.48
C ILE A 205 -6.25 -17.32 11.90
N ASN A 206 -6.12 -18.64 12.07
CA ASN A 206 -4.86 -19.27 12.44
C ASN A 206 -3.77 -19.07 11.36
N TYR A 207 -4.16 -19.08 10.10
CA TYR A 207 -3.24 -18.83 8.99
C TYR A 207 -2.79 -17.35 8.97
N ALA A 208 -3.72 -16.41 9.03
CA ALA A 208 -3.41 -14.98 9.02
C ALA A 208 -2.54 -14.58 10.24
N ALA A 209 -2.79 -15.20 11.39
CA ALA A 209 -2.04 -14.95 12.62
C ALA A 209 -0.56 -15.38 12.57
N GLN A 210 -0.12 -16.13 11.56
CA GLN A 210 1.30 -16.42 11.32
C GLN A 210 2.06 -15.19 10.82
N PHE A 211 1.37 -14.23 10.21
CA PHE A 211 1.93 -13.01 9.63
C PHE A 211 1.75 -11.79 10.55
N ASP A 212 0.60 -11.68 11.22
CA ASP A 212 0.34 -10.65 12.23
C ASP A 212 -0.64 -11.19 13.29
N LYS A 213 -0.33 -10.97 14.56
CA LYS A 213 -1.21 -11.33 15.68
C LYS A 213 -2.58 -10.64 15.62
N LYS A 214 -2.66 -9.48 14.98
CA LYS A 214 -3.89 -8.73 14.73
C LYS A 214 -4.47 -9.15 13.39
N VAL A 215 -5.61 -9.82 13.43
CA VAL A 215 -6.30 -10.39 12.28
C VAL A 215 -7.61 -9.67 12.05
N LEU A 216 -7.76 -9.05 10.88
CA LEU A 216 -8.99 -8.42 10.42
C LEU A 216 -9.86 -9.46 9.72
N ILE A 217 -11.15 -9.45 10.02
CA ILE A 217 -12.17 -10.27 9.37
C ILE A 217 -13.22 -9.35 8.76
N GLU A 218 -13.46 -9.46 7.47
CA GLU A 218 -14.34 -8.59 6.70
C GLU A 218 -15.40 -9.38 5.96
N GLN A 219 -16.57 -8.76 5.80
CA GLN A 219 -17.61 -9.29 4.94
C GLN A 219 -17.16 -9.25 3.48
N GLY A 220 -17.32 -10.35 2.76
CA GLY A 220 -17.07 -10.42 1.32
C GLY A 220 -18.07 -9.57 0.54
N ILE A 221 -17.57 -8.81 -0.44
CA ILE A 221 -18.39 -8.04 -1.38
C ILE A 221 -18.28 -8.67 -2.75
N ILE A 222 -19.41 -8.94 -3.38
CA ILE A 222 -19.47 -9.37 -4.78
C ILE A 222 -19.56 -8.11 -5.63
N GLY A 223 -18.44 -7.74 -6.24
CA GLY A 223 -18.33 -6.47 -6.95
C GLY A 223 -17.06 -6.35 -7.77
N ARG A 224 -16.82 -5.13 -8.22
CA ARG A 224 -15.68 -4.73 -9.04
C ARG A 224 -14.63 -4.10 -8.13
N GLU A 225 -13.37 -4.46 -8.32
CA GLU A 225 -12.24 -3.84 -7.62
C GLU A 225 -11.74 -2.66 -8.46
N VAL A 226 -11.70 -1.47 -7.87
CA VAL A 226 -11.29 -0.25 -8.55
C VAL A 226 -10.32 0.56 -7.70
N GLU A 227 -9.42 1.25 -8.37
CA GLU A 227 -8.35 2.01 -7.76
C GLU A 227 -8.38 3.47 -8.21
N CYS A 228 -8.07 4.38 -7.28
CA CYS A 228 -7.92 5.81 -7.53
C CYS A 228 -6.62 6.31 -6.91
N ALA A 229 -5.78 6.97 -7.71
CA ALA A 229 -4.55 7.58 -7.23
C ALA A 229 -4.81 9.01 -6.72
N VAL A 230 -4.07 9.40 -5.68
CA VAL A 230 -4.17 10.73 -5.06
C VAL A 230 -2.78 11.36 -5.02
N LEU A 231 -2.71 12.68 -5.28
CA LEU A 231 -1.47 13.47 -5.33
C LEU A 231 -1.69 14.83 -4.69
N GLY A 232 -0.79 15.25 -3.84
CA GLY A 232 -0.77 16.60 -3.25
C GLY A 232 -0.62 16.61 -1.73
N ASN A 233 -0.47 17.80 -1.18
CA ASN A 233 -0.45 18.07 0.27
C ASN A 233 -1.73 18.83 0.66
N GLU A 234 -1.77 20.15 0.48
CA GLU A 234 -2.97 20.98 0.75
C GLU A 234 -3.97 20.86 -0.41
N ASP A 235 -3.49 21.09 -1.63
CA ASP A 235 -4.26 20.97 -2.88
C ASP A 235 -4.17 19.55 -3.42
N VAL A 236 -5.06 18.70 -2.91
CA VAL A 236 -5.09 17.27 -3.24
C VAL A 236 -5.94 17.01 -4.47
N ILE A 237 -5.37 16.36 -5.46
CA ILE A 237 -6.05 15.92 -6.67
C ILE A 237 -6.19 14.40 -6.73
N ALA A 238 -7.31 13.94 -7.28
CA ALA A 238 -7.55 12.54 -7.60
C ALA A 238 -7.39 12.30 -9.10
N SER A 239 -6.80 11.18 -9.46
CA SER A 239 -6.62 10.71 -10.84
C SER A 239 -7.92 10.26 -11.50
N SER A 240 -7.81 9.65 -12.67
CA SER A 240 -8.82 8.74 -13.21
C SER A 240 -9.03 7.54 -12.27
N VAL A 241 -10.18 6.86 -12.40
CA VAL A 241 -10.45 5.58 -11.71
C VAL A 241 -10.13 4.45 -12.68
N GLY A 242 -9.38 3.44 -12.20
CA GLY A 242 -9.08 2.23 -12.96
C GLY A 242 -9.72 1.00 -12.32
N GLU A 243 -10.04 0.00 -13.12
CA GLU A 243 -10.57 -1.29 -12.68
C GLU A 243 -9.53 -2.39 -12.82
N ILE A 244 -9.46 -3.26 -11.83
CA ILE A 244 -8.71 -4.50 -11.88
C ILE A 244 -9.66 -5.63 -12.26
N LYS A 245 -9.42 -6.26 -13.41
CA LYS A 245 -10.10 -7.48 -13.81
C LYS A 245 -9.23 -8.67 -13.47
N ALA A 246 -9.41 -9.19 -12.27
CA ALA A 246 -8.71 -10.39 -11.84
C ALA A 246 -9.10 -11.58 -12.73
N ALA A 247 -8.12 -12.44 -13.05
CA ALA A 247 -8.37 -13.70 -13.78
C ALA A 247 -9.09 -14.73 -12.90
N ASP A 248 -8.95 -14.63 -11.56
CA ASP A 248 -9.53 -15.53 -10.56
C ASP A 248 -10.49 -14.76 -9.64
N GLU A 249 -11.34 -15.48 -8.87
CA GLU A 249 -12.23 -14.90 -7.84
C GLU A 249 -11.52 -14.06 -6.79
N PHE A 250 -10.19 -14.19 -6.69
CA PHE A 250 -9.35 -13.49 -5.72
C PHE A 250 -8.05 -13.00 -6.36
N TYR A 251 -7.76 -11.70 -6.24
CA TYR A 251 -6.54 -11.06 -6.75
C TYR A 251 -5.35 -11.35 -5.83
N SER A 252 -4.81 -12.58 -5.95
CA SER A 252 -3.67 -13.07 -5.18
C SER A 252 -2.35 -12.40 -5.58
N TYR A 253 -1.27 -12.63 -4.79
CA TYR A 253 0.09 -12.19 -5.12
C TYR A 253 0.53 -12.66 -6.52
N ASP A 254 0.26 -13.93 -6.84
CA ASP A 254 0.58 -14.51 -8.15
C ASP A 254 -0.24 -13.85 -9.28
N ALA A 255 -1.51 -13.52 -9.02
CA ALA A 255 -2.35 -12.80 -9.97
C ALA A 255 -1.88 -11.36 -10.20
N LYS A 256 -1.25 -10.72 -9.19
CA LYS A 256 -0.72 -9.34 -9.29
C LYS A 256 0.55 -9.24 -10.15
N TYR A 257 1.45 -10.22 -10.05
CA TYR A 257 2.80 -10.09 -10.60
C TYR A 257 3.17 -11.15 -11.64
N ASN A 258 2.53 -12.32 -11.61
CA ASN A 258 2.91 -13.47 -12.44
C ASN A 258 1.83 -13.88 -13.44
N ASN A 259 0.56 -13.50 -13.25
CA ASN A 259 -0.54 -13.93 -14.13
C ASN A 259 -0.81 -12.88 -15.23
N GLN A 260 -0.50 -13.22 -16.49
CA GLN A 260 -0.74 -12.36 -17.66
C GLN A 260 -2.23 -12.23 -18.03
N GLU A 261 -3.12 -12.97 -17.40
CA GLU A 261 -4.57 -12.92 -17.66
C GLU A 261 -5.27 -11.80 -16.86
N SER A 262 -4.67 -11.30 -15.77
CA SER A 262 -5.17 -10.12 -15.06
C SER A 262 -5.00 -8.88 -15.93
N ARG A 263 -6.10 -8.15 -16.15
CA ARG A 263 -6.12 -6.95 -16.99
C ARG A 263 -6.55 -5.74 -16.18
N THR A 264 -6.00 -4.60 -16.52
CA THR A 264 -6.43 -3.30 -16.00
C THR A 264 -7.21 -2.54 -17.07
N GLU A 265 -8.33 -1.93 -16.70
CA GLU A 265 -9.13 -1.06 -17.57
C GLU A 265 -9.09 0.37 -17.02
N ILE A 266 -8.49 1.30 -17.77
CA ILE A 266 -8.36 2.70 -17.39
C ILE A 266 -8.83 3.58 -18.56
N PRO A 267 -9.86 4.42 -18.38
CA PRO A 267 -10.70 4.57 -17.18
C PRO A 267 -11.61 3.34 -16.96
N ALA A 268 -12.01 3.09 -15.71
CA ALA A 268 -12.99 2.06 -15.37
C ALA A 268 -14.34 2.33 -16.08
N ASN A 269 -14.97 1.28 -16.60
CA ASN A 269 -16.28 1.40 -17.22
C ASN A 269 -17.41 1.45 -16.18
N LEU A 270 -17.50 2.57 -15.44
CA LEU A 270 -18.50 2.87 -14.42
C LEU A 270 -19.33 4.11 -14.79
N PRO A 271 -20.54 4.28 -14.22
CA PRO A 271 -21.30 5.52 -14.31
C PRO A 271 -20.47 6.71 -13.83
N LYS A 272 -20.63 7.88 -14.50
CA LYS A 272 -19.83 9.07 -14.19
C LYS A 272 -19.98 9.56 -12.75
N ASP A 273 -21.17 9.49 -12.20
CA ASP A 273 -21.47 9.87 -10.81
C ASP A 273 -20.73 8.95 -9.81
N ILE A 274 -20.64 7.66 -10.11
CA ILE A 274 -19.88 6.69 -9.30
C ILE A 274 -18.36 6.98 -9.36
N ILE A 275 -17.83 7.27 -10.56
CA ILE A 275 -16.43 7.68 -10.72
C ILE A 275 -16.12 8.93 -9.89
N GLU A 276 -16.94 9.96 -9.97
CA GLU A 276 -16.74 11.21 -9.22
C GLU A 276 -16.87 10.99 -7.71
N GLU A 277 -17.77 10.11 -7.27
CA GLU A 277 -17.90 9.78 -5.86
C GLU A 277 -16.65 9.01 -5.34
N ILE A 278 -16.13 8.05 -6.11
CA ILE A 278 -14.87 7.35 -5.78
C ILE A 278 -13.72 8.34 -5.63
N ARG A 279 -13.57 9.27 -6.58
CA ARG A 279 -12.53 10.32 -6.53
C ARG A 279 -12.64 11.19 -5.28
N LYS A 280 -13.84 11.61 -4.91
CA LYS A 280 -14.10 12.39 -3.68
C LYS A 280 -13.76 11.58 -2.43
N GLN A 281 -14.17 10.31 -2.39
CA GLN A 281 -13.87 9.44 -1.26
C GLN A 281 -12.37 9.12 -1.15
N ALA A 282 -11.65 8.98 -2.25
CA ALA A 282 -10.20 8.80 -2.26
C ALA A 282 -9.47 10.00 -1.64
N VAL A 283 -9.82 11.22 -2.06
CA VAL A 283 -9.27 12.46 -1.45
C VAL A 283 -9.64 12.56 0.03
N LYS A 284 -10.87 12.21 0.39
CA LYS A 284 -11.33 12.22 1.78
C LYS A 284 -10.57 11.21 2.65
N ALA A 285 -10.36 10.00 2.15
CA ALA A 285 -9.61 8.95 2.84
C ALA A 285 -8.15 9.36 3.06
N PHE A 286 -7.51 9.91 2.04
CA PHE A 286 -6.16 10.43 2.11
C PHE A 286 -6.01 11.53 3.17
N LYS A 287 -6.90 12.52 3.16
CA LYS A 287 -6.90 13.59 4.17
C LYS A 287 -7.23 13.08 5.57
N ALA A 288 -8.08 12.05 5.69
CA ALA A 288 -8.47 11.51 6.99
C ALA A 288 -7.30 10.85 7.75
N ILE A 289 -6.33 10.27 7.05
CA ILE A 289 -5.12 9.70 7.65
C ILE A 289 -3.97 10.72 7.78
N ASP A 290 -4.20 11.99 7.47
CA ASP A 290 -3.16 13.03 7.40
C ASP A 290 -2.12 12.74 6.29
N GLY A 291 -2.61 12.33 5.12
CA GLY A 291 -1.79 11.94 3.97
C GLY A 291 -1.05 13.13 3.34
N SER A 292 0.15 12.87 2.82
CA SER A 292 1.02 13.81 2.12
C SER A 292 1.64 13.17 0.88
N GLY A 293 1.85 13.95 -0.16
CA GLY A 293 2.52 13.56 -1.40
C GLY A 293 1.65 12.66 -2.26
N LEU A 294 1.52 11.38 -1.92
CA LEU A 294 0.85 10.38 -2.75
C LEU A 294 0.14 9.29 -1.94
N SER A 295 -0.87 8.72 -2.56
CA SER A 295 -1.41 7.40 -2.19
C SER A 295 -2.22 6.78 -3.33
N ARG A 296 -2.49 5.48 -3.26
CA ARG A 296 -3.53 4.80 -4.02
C ARG A 296 -4.60 4.30 -3.07
N VAL A 297 -5.83 4.61 -3.38
CA VAL A 297 -6.99 4.20 -2.59
C VAL A 297 -7.80 3.18 -3.39
N ASP A 298 -8.04 2.04 -2.78
CA ASP A 298 -8.65 0.88 -3.42
C ASP A 298 -10.08 0.69 -2.88
N PHE A 299 -11.03 0.43 -3.78
CA PHE A 299 -12.45 0.33 -3.48
C PHE A 299 -13.06 -0.91 -4.09
N PHE A 300 -14.16 -1.38 -3.48
CA PHE A 300 -15.11 -2.28 -4.12
C PHE A 300 -16.36 -1.50 -4.54
N VAL A 301 -16.86 -1.78 -5.74
CA VAL A 301 -18.15 -1.31 -6.23
C VAL A 301 -19.07 -2.51 -6.35
N GLU A 302 -20.06 -2.61 -5.46
CA GLU A 302 -20.98 -3.74 -5.36
C GLU A 302 -21.83 -3.90 -6.62
N ASN A 303 -21.91 -5.12 -7.14
CA ASN A 303 -22.73 -5.41 -8.33
C ASN A 303 -24.21 -5.17 -8.04
N GLY A 304 -24.91 -4.60 -9.02
CA GLY A 304 -26.35 -4.36 -8.96
C GLY A 304 -26.76 -3.11 -8.16
N THR A 305 -26.01 -2.71 -7.15
CA THR A 305 -26.33 -1.53 -6.32
C THR A 305 -25.43 -0.33 -6.64
N ASN A 306 -24.23 -0.56 -7.19
CA ASN A 306 -23.15 0.41 -7.34
C ASN A 306 -22.71 1.05 -6.02
N LYS A 307 -22.99 0.42 -4.88
CA LYS A 307 -22.55 0.92 -3.58
C LYS A 307 -21.03 0.80 -3.48
N ILE A 308 -20.39 1.88 -3.07
CA ILE A 308 -18.94 2.00 -2.97
C ILE A 308 -18.51 1.64 -1.55
N TYR A 309 -17.49 0.79 -1.44
CA TYR A 309 -16.86 0.42 -0.17
C TYR A 309 -15.36 0.67 -0.28
N LEU A 310 -14.80 1.48 0.62
CA LEU A 310 -13.35 1.62 0.71
C LEU A 310 -12.76 0.31 1.25
N ASN A 311 -11.75 -0.22 0.55
CA ASN A 311 -11.01 -1.42 0.93
C ASN A 311 -9.77 -1.05 1.73
N GLU A 312 -8.80 -0.39 1.11
CA GLU A 312 -7.54 0.00 1.74
C GLU A 312 -6.94 1.27 1.11
N ILE A 313 -5.94 1.83 1.76
CA ILE A 313 -5.10 2.92 1.25
C ILE A 313 -3.64 2.48 1.26
N ASN A 314 -2.95 2.71 0.14
CA ASN A 314 -1.53 2.40 -0.01
C ASN A 314 -0.75 3.72 -0.06
N THR A 315 0.08 3.97 0.95
CA THR A 315 0.82 5.22 1.11
C THR A 315 2.10 5.30 0.29
N LEU A 316 2.60 4.18 -0.23
CA LEU A 316 3.71 4.08 -1.18
C LEU A 316 3.39 3.06 -2.29
N PRO A 317 2.48 3.40 -3.21
CA PRO A 317 2.09 2.50 -4.29
C PRO A 317 3.25 2.18 -5.23
N GLY A 318 3.15 1.07 -5.98
CA GLY A 318 4.16 0.64 -6.93
C GLY A 318 4.37 1.63 -8.09
N PHE A 319 5.59 1.64 -8.63
CA PHE A 319 6.02 2.47 -9.75
C PHE A 319 6.56 1.66 -10.94
N THR A 320 6.22 0.38 -11.05
CA THR A 320 6.59 -0.45 -12.22
C THR A 320 5.79 -0.04 -13.46
N SER A 321 6.16 -0.55 -14.63
CA SER A 321 5.42 -0.32 -15.89
C SER A 321 3.96 -0.80 -15.86
N ILE A 322 3.65 -1.74 -14.98
CA ILE A 322 2.28 -2.27 -14.84
C ILE A 322 1.51 -1.64 -13.67
N SER A 323 2.19 -0.87 -12.81
CA SER A 323 1.59 -0.26 -11.62
C SER A 323 0.50 0.74 -11.96
N MET A 324 -0.59 0.67 -11.21
CA MET A 324 -1.78 1.50 -11.48
C MET A 324 -1.55 2.97 -11.16
N TYR A 325 -0.80 3.30 -10.10
CA TYR A 325 -0.62 4.69 -9.67
C TYR A 325 -0.13 5.61 -10.80
N PRO A 326 1.00 5.35 -11.48
CA PRO A 326 1.45 6.19 -12.58
C PRO A 326 0.51 6.14 -13.80
N LYS A 327 -0.06 4.98 -14.13
CA LYS A 327 -1.00 4.85 -15.26
C LYS A 327 -2.28 5.66 -15.07
N LEU A 328 -2.80 5.72 -13.85
CA LEU A 328 -3.99 6.49 -13.51
C LEU A 328 -3.75 7.99 -13.71
N PHE A 329 -2.56 8.49 -13.34
CA PHE A 329 -2.18 9.89 -13.58
C PHE A 329 -1.85 10.17 -15.04
N GLU A 330 -1.22 9.23 -15.75
CA GLU A 330 -0.98 9.36 -17.19
C GLU A 330 -2.31 9.51 -17.96
N GLN A 331 -3.32 8.70 -17.63
CA GLN A 331 -4.69 8.83 -18.17
C GLN A 331 -5.33 10.18 -17.78
N ALA A 332 -5.00 10.74 -16.63
CA ALA A 332 -5.45 12.06 -16.19
C ALA A 332 -4.63 13.23 -16.80
N GLY A 333 -3.65 12.94 -17.66
CA GLY A 333 -2.85 13.92 -18.40
C GLY A 333 -1.53 14.33 -17.74
N ILE A 334 -1.10 13.64 -16.66
CA ILE A 334 0.20 13.86 -16.01
C ILE A 334 1.15 12.74 -16.43
N LYS A 335 2.16 13.05 -17.22
CA LYS A 335 3.15 12.07 -17.66
C LYS A 335 3.98 11.56 -16.50
N TYR A 336 4.54 10.36 -16.65
CA TYR A 336 5.32 9.69 -15.61
C TYR A 336 6.48 10.57 -15.07
N GLU A 337 7.25 11.20 -15.96
CA GLU A 337 8.37 12.09 -15.60
C GLU A 337 7.89 13.33 -14.82
N ASP A 338 6.80 13.96 -15.28
CA ASP A 338 6.20 15.13 -14.62
C ASP A 338 5.61 14.75 -13.25
N LEU A 339 5.11 13.51 -13.10
CA LEU A 339 4.60 12.98 -11.84
C LEU A 339 5.73 12.83 -10.82
N LEU A 340 6.90 12.31 -11.23
CA LEU A 340 8.07 12.21 -10.36
C LEU A 340 8.55 13.58 -9.90
N ASP A 341 8.65 14.54 -10.81
CA ASP A 341 9.04 15.92 -10.48
C ASP A 341 8.08 16.53 -9.47
N LYS A 342 6.76 16.41 -9.70
CA LYS A 342 5.74 16.91 -8.75
C LYS A 342 5.84 16.28 -7.36
N LEU A 343 6.09 14.98 -7.29
CA LEU A 343 6.25 14.28 -6.02
C LEU A 343 7.47 14.77 -5.25
N ILE A 344 8.59 15.02 -5.94
CA ILE A 344 9.80 15.55 -5.32
C ILE A 344 9.60 17.00 -4.89
N GLU A 345 8.93 17.83 -5.71
CA GLU A 345 8.59 19.22 -5.37
C GLU A 345 7.67 19.32 -4.14
N LEU A 346 6.74 18.37 -3.97
CA LEU A 346 5.86 18.32 -2.78
C LEU A 346 6.59 17.96 -1.49
N ALA A 347 7.78 17.36 -1.58
CA ALA A 347 8.58 16.98 -0.43
C ALA A 347 9.54 18.10 0.03
N LEU A 348 9.87 19.05 -0.86
CA LEU A 348 10.78 20.18 -0.61
C LEU A 348 10.04 21.39 -0.07
#